data_45905c4cb46bc1bc2c275f547ff094bb
#
_entry.id   45905c4cb46bc1bc2c275f547ff094bb
#
_cell.length_a   1.000
_cell.length_b   1.000
_cell.length_c   1.000
_cell.angle_alpha   90.00
_cell.angle_beta   90.00
_cell.angle_gamma   90.00
#
_symmetry.space_group_name_H-M   'P 1'
#
loop_
_entity.id
_entity.type
_entity.pdbx_description
1 polymer ?
#
loop_
_entity_poly.entity_id
_entity_poly.type
_entity_poly.pdbx_seq_one_letter_code
_entity_poly.pdbx_strand_id
1 'polypeptide(L)'
;MRVGVLTGGGDAPGLNPAIKGLVYRGSELGQEVVGLFDGWRSLLNPLPDVLPLVRETVRRWDRDGGTNLGSSRTNPFRQLTESGEIVDRSEEVIENIKKLQLEAVVACGGEDTLGVAARLAKAGVRVVGIPKTIDKD
;
A
#
# COMPACT_ATOMS: atom_id res chain seq x y z
N MET A 1 1.08 -14.61 -9.86
CA MET A 1 0.45 -13.28 -9.62
C MET A 1 1.37 -12.47 -8.74
N ARG A 2 1.53 -11.20 -9.06
CA ARG A 2 2.35 -10.26 -8.27
C ARG A 2 1.45 -9.26 -7.59
N VAL A 3 1.57 -9.15 -6.26
CA VAL A 3 0.68 -8.33 -5.43
C VAL A 3 1.52 -7.29 -4.67
N GLY A 4 1.11 -6.04 -4.73
CA GLY A 4 1.70 -4.99 -3.90
C GLY A 4 0.93 -4.82 -2.61
N VAL A 5 1.63 -4.52 -1.52
CA VAL A 5 1.01 -4.20 -0.25
C VAL A 5 1.56 -2.88 0.28
N LEU A 6 0.67 -2.04 0.76
CA LEU A 6 1.04 -0.77 1.38
C LEU A 6 0.24 -0.53 2.65
N THR A 7 0.79 0.31 3.51
CA THR A 7 0.12 0.78 4.71
C THR A 7 0.04 2.30 4.69
N GLY A 8 -1.07 2.86 5.13
CA GLY A 8 -1.28 4.30 5.12
C GLY A 8 -1.96 4.80 6.38
N GLY A 9 -1.92 6.12 6.57
CA GLY A 9 -2.44 6.74 7.77
C GLY A 9 -1.46 6.65 8.93
N GLY A 10 -1.97 6.70 10.16
CA GLY A 10 -1.14 6.58 11.35
C GLY A 10 -0.72 5.14 11.63
N ASP A 11 0.40 4.98 12.32
CA ASP A 11 0.83 3.66 12.76
C ASP A 11 -0.13 3.08 13.79
N ALA A 12 -0.32 1.77 13.73
CA ALA A 12 -1.13 1.05 14.71
C ALA A 12 -0.62 -0.38 14.89
N PRO A 13 -0.83 -0.97 16.04
CA PRO A 13 -0.57 -2.40 16.20
C PRO A 13 -1.41 -3.21 15.21
N GLY A 14 -0.87 -4.30 14.72
CA GLY A 14 -1.57 -5.18 13.79
C GLY A 14 -1.21 -5.00 12.32
N LEU A 15 -0.55 -3.89 11.94
CA LEU A 15 -0.15 -3.69 10.55
C LEU A 15 0.92 -4.69 10.12
N ASN A 16 2.00 -4.80 10.89
CA ASN A 16 3.06 -5.78 10.57
C ASN A 16 2.56 -7.23 10.61
N PRO A 17 1.76 -7.66 11.60
CA PRO A 17 1.17 -8.99 11.56
C PRO A 17 0.29 -9.23 10.33
N ALA A 18 -0.48 -8.24 9.88
CA ALA A 18 -1.30 -8.35 8.69
C ALA A 18 -0.45 -8.57 7.44
N ILE A 19 0.64 -7.80 7.31
CA ILE A 19 1.59 -7.96 6.20
C ILE A 19 2.21 -9.36 6.23
N LYS A 20 2.64 -9.81 7.41
CA LYS A 20 3.20 -11.15 7.58
C LYS A 20 2.22 -12.24 7.13
N GLY A 21 0.96 -12.13 7.55
CA GLY A 21 -0.07 -13.09 7.16
C GLY A 21 -0.30 -13.09 5.65
N LEU A 22 -0.32 -11.92 5.03
CA LEU A 22 -0.47 -11.79 3.59
C LEU A 22 0.69 -12.48 2.84
N VAL A 23 1.91 -12.25 3.29
CA VAL A 23 3.10 -12.86 2.67
C VAL A 23 3.08 -14.37 2.81
N TYR A 24 2.74 -14.89 3.98
CA TYR A 24 2.67 -16.32 4.23
C TYR A 24 1.61 -16.98 3.35
N ARG A 25 0.43 -16.37 3.28
CA ARG A 25 -0.65 -16.90 2.44
C ARG A 25 -0.31 -16.80 0.96
N GLY A 26 0.26 -15.68 0.54
CA GLY A 26 0.72 -15.48 -0.84
C GLY A 26 1.75 -16.54 -1.23
N SER A 27 2.70 -16.81 -0.35
CA SER A 27 3.71 -17.84 -0.57
C SER A 27 3.09 -19.23 -0.77
N GLU A 28 2.10 -19.59 0.04
CA GLU A 28 1.37 -20.85 -0.11
C GLU A 28 0.68 -20.96 -1.45
N LEU A 29 0.18 -19.85 -1.99
CA LEU A 29 -0.53 -19.79 -3.26
C LEU A 29 0.38 -19.56 -4.46
N GLY A 30 1.70 -19.49 -4.25
CA GLY A 30 2.65 -19.23 -5.33
C GLY A 30 2.64 -17.79 -5.83
N GLN A 31 2.15 -16.87 -5.03
CA GLN A 31 2.10 -15.45 -5.39
C GLN A 31 3.34 -14.72 -4.92
N GLU A 32 3.81 -13.77 -5.72
CA GLU A 32 4.89 -12.86 -5.35
C GLU A 32 4.28 -11.63 -4.68
N VAL A 33 4.79 -11.29 -3.49
CA VAL A 33 4.33 -10.11 -2.74
C VAL A 33 5.46 -9.10 -2.64
N VAL A 34 5.18 -7.85 -2.95
CA VAL A 34 6.14 -6.76 -2.80
C VAL A 34 5.56 -5.67 -1.90
N GLY A 35 6.40 -5.13 -1.03
CA GLY A 35 6.04 -4.01 -0.17
C GLY A 35 6.26 -2.68 -0.89
N LEU A 36 5.31 -1.76 -0.71
CA LEU A 36 5.38 -0.41 -1.24
C LEU A 36 5.59 0.53 -0.06
N PHE A 37 6.66 1.33 -0.10
CA PHE A 37 7.02 2.20 1.02
C PHE A 37 6.15 3.44 1.09
N ASP A 38 5.82 3.86 2.33
CA ASP A 38 5.13 5.13 2.62
C ASP A 38 3.76 5.26 1.94
N GLY A 39 3.00 4.17 1.93
CA GLY A 39 1.63 4.17 1.44
C GLY A 39 1.55 4.50 -0.06
N TRP A 40 0.53 5.24 -0.45
CA TRP A 40 0.34 5.62 -1.86
C TRP A 40 1.44 6.52 -2.40
N ARG A 41 2.21 7.16 -1.53
CA ARG A 41 3.30 8.04 -1.93
C ARG A 41 4.34 7.32 -2.78
N SER A 42 4.62 6.08 -2.47
CA SER A 42 5.55 5.24 -3.24
C SER A 42 5.20 5.22 -4.73
N LEU A 43 3.93 5.13 -5.04
CA LEU A 43 3.47 5.01 -6.42
C LEU A 43 3.39 6.34 -7.18
N LEU A 44 3.72 7.45 -6.52
CA LEU A 44 3.89 8.75 -7.17
C LEU A 44 5.35 9.02 -7.54
N ASN A 45 6.26 8.18 -7.08
CA ASN A 45 7.67 8.30 -7.42
C ASN A 45 7.89 7.78 -8.84
N PRO A 46 8.59 8.52 -9.72
CA PRO A 46 8.90 8.03 -11.07
C PRO A 46 9.64 6.68 -11.09
N LEU A 47 10.41 6.41 -10.04
CA LEU A 47 11.09 5.13 -9.86
C LEU A 47 10.65 4.57 -8.50
N PRO A 48 9.48 3.92 -8.44
CA PRO A 48 8.98 3.41 -7.17
C PRO A 48 9.95 2.41 -6.54
N ASP A 49 10.23 2.63 -5.26
CA ASP A 49 11.07 1.74 -4.48
C ASP A 49 10.19 0.66 -3.86
N VAL A 50 10.52 -0.59 -4.13
CA VAL A 50 9.73 -1.73 -3.66
C VAL A 50 10.63 -2.71 -2.93
N LEU A 51 10.05 -3.42 -1.97
CA LEU A 51 10.75 -4.43 -1.19
C LEU A 51 10.09 -5.80 -1.45
N PRO A 52 10.80 -6.74 -2.11
CA PRO A 52 10.27 -8.08 -2.22
C PRO A 52 10.06 -8.69 -0.84
N LEU A 53 8.87 -9.22 -0.60
CA LEU A 53 8.49 -9.77 0.69
C LEU A 53 8.43 -11.30 0.60
N VAL A 54 9.36 -11.96 1.28
CA VAL A 54 9.38 -13.40 1.42
C VAL A 54 9.25 -13.77 2.90
N ARG A 55 9.03 -15.04 3.20
CA ARG A 55 8.82 -15.49 4.58
C ARG A 55 9.96 -15.07 5.51
N GLU A 56 11.20 -15.18 5.06
CA GLU A 56 12.35 -14.79 5.87
C GLU A 56 12.34 -13.29 6.20
N THR A 57 11.93 -12.46 5.23
CA THR A 57 11.90 -11.01 5.42
C THR A 57 10.92 -10.62 6.53
N VAL A 58 9.74 -11.25 6.55
CA VAL A 58 8.65 -10.84 7.45
C VAL A 58 8.54 -11.69 8.71
N ARG A 59 9.42 -12.67 8.89
CA ARG A 59 9.31 -13.67 9.96
C ARG A 59 9.07 -13.06 11.34
N ARG A 60 9.76 -11.96 11.66
CA ARG A 60 9.70 -11.32 12.97
C ARG A 60 8.90 -10.02 12.98
N TRP A 61 8.27 -9.67 11.87
CA TRP A 61 7.56 -8.40 11.78
C TRP A 61 6.37 -8.30 12.74
N ASP A 62 5.80 -9.42 13.12
CA ASP A 62 4.72 -9.44 14.12
C ASP A 62 5.16 -9.00 15.51
N ARG A 63 6.47 -8.95 15.76
CA ARG A 63 7.06 -8.47 17.02
C ARG A 63 7.34 -6.97 16.99
N ASP A 64 7.32 -6.36 15.82
CA ASP A 64 7.59 -4.93 15.66
C ASP A 64 6.28 -4.14 15.74
N GLY A 65 6.30 -3.01 16.41
CA GLY A 65 5.16 -2.12 16.43
C GLY A 65 5.06 -1.33 15.14
N GLY A 66 3.90 -0.75 14.87
CA GLY A 66 3.69 0.11 13.70
C GLY A 66 3.73 -0.65 12.38
N THR A 67 4.42 -0.08 11.42
CA THR A 67 4.58 -0.67 10.10
C THR A 67 6.02 -0.55 9.60
N ASN A 68 6.59 -1.66 9.15
CA ASN A 68 7.95 -1.68 8.59
C ASN A 68 7.98 -1.15 7.15
N LEU A 69 6.83 -1.00 6.51
CA LEU A 69 6.75 -0.38 5.18
C LEU A 69 6.60 1.14 5.25
N GLY A 70 6.45 1.69 6.45
CA GLY A 70 6.14 3.10 6.60
C GLY A 70 4.72 3.44 6.16
N SER A 71 4.31 4.65 6.40
CA SER A 71 2.98 5.10 6.02
C SER A 71 3.00 6.57 5.63
N SER A 72 1.96 7.01 4.92
CA SER A 72 1.73 8.42 4.63
C SER A 72 0.24 8.65 4.48
N ARG A 73 -0.15 9.92 4.50
CA ARG A 73 -1.52 10.34 4.22
C ARG A 73 -1.64 10.90 2.82
N THR A 74 -0.73 10.52 1.95
CA THR A 74 -0.69 10.98 0.57
C THR A 74 -1.97 10.58 -0.17
N ASN A 75 -2.59 11.56 -0.81
CA ASN A 75 -3.75 11.32 -1.68
C ASN A 75 -3.34 11.67 -3.12
N PRO A 76 -3.15 10.67 -4.00
CA PRO A 76 -2.74 10.93 -5.39
C PRO A 76 -3.74 11.76 -6.19
N PHE A 77 -5.00 11.76 -5.79
CA PHE A 77 -6.04 12.54 -6.47
C PHE A 77 -6.00 14.02 -6.10
N ARG A 78 -5.25 14.38 -5.07
CA ARG A 78 -5.15 15.76 -4.58
C ARG A 78 -3.72 16.07 -4.18
N GLN A 79 -2.92 16.44 -5.16
CA GLN A 79 -1.52 16.79 -4.95
C GLN A 79 -1.32 18.29 -5.11
N LEU A 80 -0.65 18.91 -4.15
CA LEU A 80 -0.34 20.32 -4.18
C LEU A 80 0.92 20.55 -5.02
N THR A 81 0.84 21.46 -6.00
CA THR A 81 1.98 21.86 -6.81
C THR A 81 2.75 22.99 -6.14
N GLU A 82 3.96 23.27 -6.63
CA GLU A 82 4.77 24.40 -6.14
C GLU A 82 4.06 25.75 -6.29
N SER A 83 3.20 25.88 -7.30
CA SER A 83 2.41 27.10 -7.52
C SER A 83 1.17 27.19 -6.64
N GLY A 84 0.91 26.18 -5.79
CA GLY A 84 -0.24 26.16 -4.89
C GLY A 84 -1.51 25.59 -5.50
N GLU A 85 -1.44 25.05 -6.70
CA GLU A 85 -2.60 24.40 -7.33
C GLU A 85 -2.74 22.96 -6.84
N ILE A 86 -3.98 22.46 -6.82
CA ILE A 86 -4.28 21.07 -6.50
C ILE A 86 -4.50 20.33 -7.83
N VAL A 87 -3.73 19.26 -8.03
CA VAL A 87 -3.79 18.46 -9.25
C VAL A 87 -4.03 16.99 -8.91
N ASP A 88 -4.62 16.27 -9.85
CA ASP A 88 -4.86 14.85 -9.79
C ASP A 88 -3.69 14.12 -10.47
N ARG A 89 -2.95 13.31 -9.71
CA ARG A 89 -1.83 12.52 -10.22
C ARG A 89 -2.12 11.03 -10.17
N SER A 90 -3.38 10.65 -10.11
CA SER A 90 -3.77 9.24 -10.01
C SER A 90 -3.34 8.41 -11.23
N GLU A 91 -3.24 9.03 -12.41
CA GLU A 91 -2.76 8.33 -13.61
C GLU A 91 -1.33 7.84 -13.45
N GLU A 92 -0.48 8.59 -12.74
CA GLU A 92 0.90 8.18 -12.45
C GLU A 92 0.93 6.93 -11.58
N VAL A 93 0.01 6.86 -10.61
CA VAL A 93 -0.15 5.67 -9.75
C VAL A 93 -0.52 4.46 -10.60
N ILE A 94 -1.49 4.61 -11.47
CA ILE A 94 -1.95 3.53 -12.36
C ILE A 94 -0.83 3.06 -13.28
N GLU A 95 -0.08 3.99 -13.86
CA GLU A 95 1.06 3.66 -14.70
C GLU A 95 2.14 2.90 -13.94
N ASN A 96 2.44 3.35 -12.72
CA ASN A 96 3.46 2.68 -11.90
C ASN A 96 3.02 1.27 -11.48
N ILE A 97 1.73 1.08 -11.20
CA ILE A 97 1.19 -0.25 -10.93
C ILE A 97 1.43 -1.17 -12.13
N LYS A 98 1.22 -0.67 -13.34
CA LYS A 98 1.46 -1.44 -14.57
C LYS A 98 2.96 -1.70 -14.78
N LYS A 99 3.80 -0.69 -14.59
CA LYS A 99 5.26 -0.85 -14.73
C LYS A 99 5.83 -1.87 -13.76
N LEU A 100 5.32 -1.90 -12.53
CA LEU A 100 5.72 -2.86 -11.52
C LEU A 100 5.08 -4.24 -11.75
N GLN A 101 4.21 -4.35 -12.74
CA GLN A 101 3.50 -5.60 -13.05
C GLN A 101 2.67 -6.12 -11.87
N LEU A 102 2.09 -5.18 -11.11
CA LEU A 102 1.22 -5.56 -10.00
C LEU A 102 -0.17 -5.89 -10.52
N GLU A 103 -0.61 -7.10 -10.26
CA GLU A 103 -1.94 -7.55 -10.65
C GLU A 103 -3.00 -7.12 -9.64
N ALA A 104 -2.58 -6.85 -8.41
CA ALA A 104 -3.45 -6.35 -7.36
C ALA A 104 -2.64 -5.54 -6.36
N VAL A 105 -3.31 -4.65 -5.65
CA VAL A 105 -2.72 -3.89 -4.53
C VAL A 105 -3.57 -4.10 -3.29
N VAL A 106 -2.93 -4.46 -2.19
CA VAL A 106 -3.57 -4.56 -0.88
C VAL A 106 -3.22 -3.29 -0.10
N ALA A 107 -4.23 -2.52 0.26
CA ALA A 107 -4.05 -1.27 0.97
C ALA A 107 -4.58 -1.41 2.40
N CYS A 108 -3.68 -1.27 3.37
CA CYS A 108 -4.01 -1.35 4.79
C CYS A 108 -4.02 0.07 5.35
N GLY A 109 -5.13 0.52 5.90
CA GLY A 109 -5.16 1.85 6.48
C GLY A 109 -6.53 2.31 6.90
N GLY A 110 -6.59 3.58 7.24
CA GLY A 110 -7.82 4.24 7.64
C GLY A 110 -8.61 4.78 6.46
N GLU A 111 -9.50 5.69 6.77
CA GLU A 111 -10.46 6.24 5.82
C GLU A 111 -9.81 6.86 4.59
N ASP A 112 -8.74 7.64 4.77
CA ASP A 112 -8.07 8.29 3.63
C ASP A 112 -7.42 7.28 2.70
N THR A 113 -6.69 6.32 3.24
CA THR A 113 -6.01 5.29 2.47
C THR A 113 -7.00 4.41 1.71
N LEU A 114 -8.08 4.01 2.37
CA LEU A 114 -9.11 3.18 1.76
C LEU A 114 -9.97 3.97 0.77
N GLY A 115 -10.14 5.28 0.99
CA GLY A 115 -10.83 6.15 0.04
C GLY A 115 -10.09 6.23 -1.29
N VAL A 116 -8.77 6.33 -1.25
CA VAL A 116 -7.93 6.28 -2.46
C VAL A 116 -8.08 4.93 -3.15
N ALA A 117 -8.03 3.83 -2.38
CA ALA A 117 -8.22 2.49 -2.92
C ALA A 117 -9.55 2.35 -3.64
N ALA A 118 -10.63 2.85 -3.04
CA ALA A 118 -11.97 2.78 -3.64
C ALA A 118 -12.04 3.55 -4.97
N ARG A 119 -11.40 4.72 -5.05
CA ARG A 119 -11.36 5.51 -6.29
C ARG A 119 -10.54 4.82 -7.37
N LEU A 120 -9.41 4.21 -7.00
CA LEU A 120 -8.59 3.45 -7.94
C LEU A 120 -9.34 2.21 -8.45
N ALA A 121 -10.14 1.57 -7.60
CA ALA A 121 -10.97 0.44 -8.01
C ALA A 121 -11.97 0.86 -9.09
N LYS A 122 -12.57 2.03 -8.95
CA LYS A 122 -13.47 2.58 -9.97
C LYS A 122 -12.77 2.86 -11.29
N ALA A 123 -11.47 3.15 -11.23
CA ALA A 123 -10.64 3.37 -12.42
C ALA A 123 -10.10 2.06 -13.02
N GLY A 124 -10.50 0.92 -12.51
CA GLY A 124 -10.14 -0.38 -13.05
C GLY A 124 -8.97 -1.08 -12.37
N VAL A 125 -8.42 -0.52 -11.31
CA VAL A 125 -7.34 -1.15 -10.55
C VAL A 125 -7.91 -2.18 -9.59
N ARG A 126 -7.32 -3.37 -9.56
CA ARG A 126 -7.73 -4.40 -8.60
C ARG A 126 -7.11 -4.09 -7.24
N VAL A 127 -7.94 -3.70 -6.28
CA VAL A 127 -7.49 -3.37 -4.91
C VAL A 127 -8.29 -4.14 -3.89
N VAL A 128 -7.62 -4.48 -2.78
CA VAL A 128 -8.24 -5.05 -1.59
C VAL A 128 -7.90 -4.12 -0.43
N GLY A 129 -8.92 -3.66 0.28
CA GLY A 129 -8.73 -2.80 1.45
C GLY A 129 -8.77 -3.59 2.74
N ILE A 130 -7.80 -3.34 3.61
CA ILE A 130 -7.79 -3.87 4.97
C ILE A 130 -7.95 -2.67 5.90
N PRO A 131 -9.12 -2.52 6.54
CA PRO A 131 -9.36 -1.37 7.41
C PRO A 131 -8.55 -1.47 8.69
N LYS A 132 -8.09 -0.32 9.13
CA LYS A 132 -7.33 -0.14 10.35
C LYS A 132 -7.86 1.10 11.07
N THR A 133 -8.05 1.01 12.38
CA THR A 133 -8.38 2.15 13.21
C THR A 133 -7.65 2.07 14.54
N ILE A 134 -7.36 3.23 15.12
CA ILE A 134 -6.87 3.30 16.48
C ILE A 134 -8.04 3.45 17.45
N ASP A 135 -9.22 3.72 16.95
CA ASP A 135 -10.43 3.81 17.77
C ASP A 135 -10.92 2.41 18.13
N LYS A 136 -11.47 2.30 19.31
CA LYS A 136 -12.02 1.03 19.78
C LYS A 136 -13.46 0.90 19.30
N ASP A 137 -13.69 -0.01 18.44
CA ASP A 137 -15.04 -0.33 17.94
C ASP A 137 -15.71 -1.40 18.77
#